data_0cb4f3150b82203a74c0ddcc0f08fd84
#
_entry.id   0cb4f3150b82203a74c0ddcc0f08fd84
#
_cell.length_a   1.000
_cell.length_b   1.000
_cell.length_c   1.000
_cell.angle_alpha   90.00
_cell.angle_beta   90.00
_cell.angle_gamma   90.00
#
_symmetry.space_group_name_H-M   'P 1'
#
loop_
_entity.id
_entity.type
_entity.pdbx_description
1 polymer ?
#
loop_
_entity_poly.entity_id
_entity_poly.type
_entity_poly.pdbx_seq_one_letter_code
_entity_poly.pdbx_strand_id
1 'polypeptide(L)'
;MQAILNTLRIAESNHGISTGLATWAGQGDEIASYSPVDGKLIGKVHAASRQDYDTVVGQAQEAFKTWRLIPAPKRGDIVRQMGEQFRKYKTELGTLVSYEMGKSLQEGLGEVQEIIDICDFAVGLSRQLYGLTMHSERPSHRMYEQWHPLGIVGIISAFNFPVAVWSWNTMLAWVCGDVCVWKPSEKTPLTAIACQNIIQDVLKSNDVPEGVSGLVVGGREVGEWLSHDERVPLVSATGSTRMGKAVGQAVGARLGRSLLELGGNNAIIVSQHADLPLAIPAIVFGAVGTAGQRCTSTRRLIIHESIYDDVKNRLVKAYGQLRIGNPLDATNHVGPLIDEAAVQSYQAAVAQVGALGGTFAVEPHVLTGDGFSSGCYVKPCIAEVENQWPIVQHETFAPILYLIKYKTLDEAIALQNGVPQGLSSAIFTLHLREAEQFLSHAGSDCGIANVNIGTSGAEIGGAFGGEKETGGGRESGSDAWKAYMRRQTNTLNYGTTLPLAQGIKFEI
;
A
#
# COMPACT_ATOMS: atom_id res chain seq x y z
N MET A 1 -19.92 13.47 -12.69
CA MET A 1 -19.04 12.30 -12.99
C MET A 1 -18.71 12.21 -14.48
N GLN A 2 -19.66 12.24 -15.41
CA GLN A 2 -19.37 12.04 -16.84
C GLN A 2 -18.26 12.93 -17.43
N ALA A 3 -18.22 14.21 -17.08
CA ALA A 3 -17.16 15.11 -17.55
C ALA A 3 -15.75 14.66 -17.07
N ILE A 4 -15.64 14.14 -15.83
CA ILE A 4 -14.42 13.62 -15.26
C ILE A 4 -13.98 12.35 -16.01
N LEU A 5 -14.91 11.40 -16.25
CA LEU A 5 -14.62 10.20 -17.02
C LEU A 5 -14.11 10.52 -18.42
N ASN A 6 -14.74 11.49 -19.11
CA ASN A 6 -14.32 11.94 -20.43
C ASN A 6 -12.89 12.56 -20.39
N THR A 7 -12.59 13.40 -19.39
CA THR A 7 -11.26 14.00 -19.21
C THR A 7 -10.19 12.93 -18.98
N LEU A 8 -10.50 11.88 -18.22
CA LEU A 8 -9.61 10.75 -17.97
C LEU A 8 -9.61 9.69 -19.09
N ARG A 9 -10.37 9.93 -20.15
CA ARG A 9 -10.50 9.00 -21.30
C ARG A 9 -11.07 7.64 -20.89
N ILE A 10 -12.02 7.63 -19.96
CA ILE A 10 -12.76 6.45 -19.52
C ILE A 10 -14.08 6.38 -20.27
N ALA A 11 -14.30 5.29 -21.00
CA ALA A 11 -15.51 4.99 -21.75
C ALA A 11 -16.50 4.14 -20.95
N GLU A 12 -17.67 3.87 -21.49
CA GLU A 12 -18.63 2.91 -20.94
C GLU A 12 -18.04 1.48 -20.92
N SER A 13 -17.30 1.11 -21.98
CA SER A 13 -16.53 -0.14 -22.07
C SER A 13 -15.06 0.19 -22.35
N ASN A 14 -14.15 -0.39 -21.58
CA ASN A 14 -12.75 -0.02 -21.56
C ASN A 14 -11.83 -1.21 -21.85
N HIS A 15 -10.67 -0.90 -22.36
CA HIS A 15 -9.58 -1.85 -22.58
C HIS A 15 -8.87 -2.15 -21.25
N GLY A 16 -8.84 -3.42 -20.85
CA GLY A 16 -8.17 -3.86 -19.61
C GLY A 16 -6.71 -4.23 -19.76
N ILE A 17 -6.17 -4.17 -21.01
CA ILE A 17 -4.82 -4.58 -21.32
C ILE A 17 -4.03 -3.43 -21.93
N SER A 18 -2.79 -3.25 -21.47
CA SER A 18 -1.88 -2.25 -22.03
C SER A 18 -0.42 -2.70 -21.94
N THR A 19 0.36 -2.28 -22.92
CA THR A 19 1.83 -2.35 -22.92
C THR A 19 2.48 -0.98 -22.70
N GLY A 20 1.67 0.02 -22.33
CA GLY A 20 2.07 1.42 -22.13
C GLY A 20 1.76 2.29 -23.34
N LEU A 21 2.09 1.87 -24.55
CA LEU A 21 1.82 2.59 -25.80
C LEU A 21 0.58 2.05 -26.52
N ALA A 22 0.40 0.73 -26.52
CA ALA A 22 -0.78 0.07 -27.06
C ALA A 22 -1.76 -0.34 -25.92
N THR A 23 -3.04 -0.31 -26.25
CA THR A 23 -4.13 -0.80 -25.39
C THR A 23 -5.10 -1.62 -26.23
N TRP A 24 -5.67 -2.68 -25.65
CA TRP A 24 -6.70 -3.47 -26.31
C TRP A 24 -7.68 -4.10 -25.32
N ALA A 25 -8.85 -4.49 -25.82
CA ALA A 25 -9.81 -5.24 -25.04
C ALA A 25 -9.24 -6.65 -24.78
N GLY A 26 -9.21 -7.06 -23.52
CA GLY A 26 -8.85 -8.42 -23.16
C GLY A 26 -9.88 -9.41 -23.68
N GLN A 27 -9.47 -10.68 -23.82
CA GLN A 27 -10.31 -11.79 -24.24
C GLN A 27 -10.93 -12.56 -23.05
N GLY A 28 -10.72 -12.08 -21.82
CA GLY A 28 -11.34 -12.60 -20.61
C GLY A 28 -12.72 -12.02 -20.35
N ASP A 29 -13.26 -12.33 -19.17
CA ASP A 29 -14.58 -11.89 -18.76
C ASP A 29 -14.68 -10.36 -18.61
N GLU A 30 -15.86 -9.82 -18.80
CA GLU A 30 -16.15 -8.40 -18.56
C GLU A 30 -16.33 -8.15 -17.06
N ILE A 31 -15.58 -7.19 -16.53
CA ILE A 31 -15.66 -6.71 -15.14
C ILE A 31 -16.47 -5.40 -15.15
N ALA A 32 -17.56 -5.37 -14.41
CA ALA A 32 -18.35 -4.16 -14.19
C ALA A 32 -17.91 -3.46 -12.91
N SER A 33 -17.52 -2.17 -13.00
CA SER A 33 -17.18 -1.32 -11.86
C SER A 33 -18.41 -0.53 -11.42
N TYR A 34 -18.85 -0.76 -10.19
CA TYR A 34 -19.98 -0.06 -9.56
C TYR A 34 -19.44 0.86 -8.45
N SER A 35 -20.02 2.06 -8.36
CA SER A 35 -19.69 2.97 -7.27
C SER A 35 -20.32 2.51 -5.95
N PRO A 36 -19.57 2.37 -4.87
CA PRO A 36 -20.12 2.11 -3.54
C PRO A 36 -20.86 3.33 -2.98
N VAL A 37 -20.75 4.48 -3.63
CA VAL A 37 -21.40 5.73 -3.20
C VAL A 37 -22.91 5.70 -3.43
N ASP A 38 -23.33 5.28 -4.63
CA ASP A 38 -24.73 5.31 -5.03
C ASP A 38 -25.21 4.02 -5.76
N GLY A 39 -24.33 3.02 -5.85
CA GLY A 39 -24.61 1.72 -6.49
C GLY A 39 -24.66 1.76 -8.02
N LYS A 40 -24.30 2.91 -8.65
CA LYS A 40 -24.38 3.02 -10.11
C LYS A 40 -23.18 2.40 -10.80
N LEU A 41 -23.43 1.85 -11.98
CA LEU A 41 -22.38 1.43 -12.90
C LEU A 41 -21.57 2.65 -13.35
N ILE A 42 -20.26 2.57 -13.18
CA ILE A 42 -19.33 3.61 -13.66
C ILE A 42 -18.87 3.28 -15.07
N GLY A 43 -18.51 2.04 -15.31
CA GLY A 43 -18.04 1.52 -16.58
C GLY A 43 -17.68 0.05 -16.49
N LYS A 44 -17.31 -0.53 -17.61
CA LYS A 44 -16.95 -1.94 -17.76
C LYS A 44 -15.53 -2.06 -18.29
N VAL A 45 -14.87 -3.17 -17.99
CA VAL A 45 -13.50 -3.44 -18.41
C VAL A 45 -13.37 -4.87 -18.90
N HIS A 46 -12.81 -5.08 -20.09
CA HIS A 46 -12.50 -6.40 -20.62
C HIS A 46 -11.20 -6.92 -19.96
N ALA A 47 -11.32 -7.97 -19.17
CA ALA A 47 -10.21 -8.58 -18.45
C ALA A 47 -9.24 -9.34 -19.37
N ALA A 48 -8.05 -9.61 -18.87
CA ALA A 48 -7.03 -10.38 -19.58
C ALA A 48 -7.40 -11.85 -19.69
N SER A 49 -7.21 -12.43 -20.88
CA SER A 49 -6.99 -13.87 -21.05
C SER A 49 -5.54 -14.24 -20.73
N ARG A 50 -5.25 -15.53 -20.63
CA ARG A 50 -3.88 -16.02 -20.48
C ARG A 50 -2.98 -15.56 -21.63
N GLN A 51 -3.49 -15.54 -22.85
CA GLN A 51 -2.76 -15.09 -24.03
C GLN A 51 -2.43 -13.61 -23.97
N ASP A 52 -3.37 -12.76 -23.51
CA ASP A 52 -3.13 -11.33 -23.32
C ASP A 52 -2.01 -11.10 -22.29
N TYR A 53 -2.09 -11.80 -21.14
CA TYR A 53 -1.05 -11.78 -20.12
C TYR A 53 0.33 -12.13 -20.67
N ASP A 54 0.44 -13.25 -21.41
CA ASP A 54 1.70 -13.70 -21.99
C ASP A 54 2.25 -12.68 -23.01
N THR A 55 1.37 -12.00 -23.75
CA THR A 55 1.75 -10.92 -24.67
C THR A 55 2.35 -9.74 -23.93
N VAL A 56 1.70 -9.27 -22.85
CA VAL A 56 2.20 -8.14 -22.05
C VAL A 56 3.54 -8.46 -21.40
N VAL A 57 3.67 -9.65 -20.78
CA VAL A 57 4.93 -10.06 -20.15
C VAL A 57 6.04 -10.25 -21.17
N GLY A 58 5.73 -10.82 -22.34
CA GLY A 58 6.70 -10.96 -23.43
C GLY A 58 7.21 -9.59 -23.92
N GLN A 59 6.31 -8.64 -24.10
CA GLN A 59 6.67 -7.27 -24.48
C GLN A 59 7.52 -6.58 -23.41
N ALA A 60 7.20 -6.79 -22.11
CA ALA A 60 7.99 -6.28 -21.00
C ALA A 60 9.42 -6.85 -20.99
N GLN A 61 9.62 -8.15 -21.31
CA GLN A 61 10.94 -8.73 -21.43
C GLN A 61 11.78 -8.05 -22.55
N GLU A 62 11.17 -7.75 -23.69
CA GLU A 62 11.87 -7.05 -24.76
C GLU A 62 12.19 -5.61 -24.38
N ALA A 63 11.25 -4.88 -23.78
CA ALA A 63 11.45 -3.51 -23.30
C ALA A 63 12.61 -3.41 -22.29
N PHE A 64 12.73 -4.36 -21.38
CA PHE A 64 13.79 -4.38 -20.38
C PHE A 64 15.19 -4.36 -20.99
N LYS A 65 15.40 -5.00 -22.14
CA LYS A 65 16.71 -5.07 -22.80
C LYS A 65 17.26 -3.70 -23.16
N THR A 66 16.39 -2.76 -23.51
CA THR A 66 16.76 -1.40 -23.89
C THR A 66 16.57 -0.39 -22.76
N TRP A 67 15.48 -0.51 -21.99
CA TRP A 67 15.20 0.41 -20.87
C TRP A 67 16.32 0.45 -19.84
N ARG A 68 16.86 -0.69 -19.44
CA ARG A 68 17.98 -0.80 -18.48
C ARG A 68 19.27 -0.11 -18.94
N LEU A 69 19.42 0.15 -20.24
CA LEU A 69 20.60 0.82 -20.80
C LEU A 69 20.47 2.36 -20.77
N ILE A 70 19.28 2.88 -20.59
CA ILE A 70 19.05 4.32 -20.44
C ILE A 70 19.61 4.76 -19.09
N PRO A 71 20.48 5.80 -19.02
CA PRO A 71 21.01 6.29 -17.76
C PRO A 71 19.90 6.65 -16.75
N ALA A 72 20.09 6.29 -15.47
CA ALA A 72 19.07 6.51 -14.44
C ALA A 72 18.56 7.96 -14.36
N PRO A 73 19.39 9.04 -14.47
CA PRO A 73 18.88 10.40 -14.48
C PRO A 73 18.00 10.75 -15.70
N LYS A 74 18.15 10.03 -16.82
CA LYS A 74 17.26 10.17 -17.97
C LYS A 74 15.90 9.52 -17.72
N ARG A 75 15.90 8.32 -17.11
CA ARG A 75 14.66 7.69 -16.64
C ARG A 75 13.97 8.57 -15.59
N GLY A 76 14.76 9.18 -14.68
CA GLY A 76 14.24 10.14 -13.69
C GLY A 76 13.56 11.35 -14.32
N ASP A 77 14.06 11.89 -15.44
CA ASP A 77 13.41 12.98 -16.14
C ASP A 77 12.04 12.58 -16.74
N ILE A 78 11.93 11.35 -17.23
CA ILE A 78 10.64 10.81 -17.70
C ILE A 78 9.66 10.70 -16.52
N VAL A 79 10.11 10.19 -15.38
CA VAL A 79 9.27 10.11 -14.15
C VAL A 79 8.86 11.50 -13.67
N ARG A 80 9.72 12.51 -13.75
CA ARG A 80 9.36 13.91 -13.46
C ARG A 80 8.19 14.40 -14.34
N GLN A 81 8.25 14.13 -15.64
CA GLN A 81 7.18 14.49 -16.56
C GLN A 81 5.86 13.78 -16.23
N MET A 82 5.92 12.52 -15.74
CA MET A 82 4.74 11.81 -15.24
C MET A 82 4.15 12.51 -14.01
N GLY A 83 4.98 12.91 -13.05
CA GLY A 83 4.54 13.69 -11.88
C GLY A 83 3.83 14.99 -12.28
N GLU A 84 4.29 15.68 -13.33
CA GLU A 84 3.63 16.85 -13.87
C GLU A 84 2.25 16.55 -14.47
N GLN A 85 2.10 15.42 -15.18
CA GLN A 85 0.79 15.01 -15.67
C GLN A 85 -0.16 14.64 -14.54
N PHE A 86 0.28 13.88 -13.52
CA PHE A 86 -0.56 13.60 -12.35
C PHE A 86 -0.95 14.89 -11.60
N ARG A 87 -0.07 15.87 -11.52
CA ARG A 87 -0.37 17.19 -10.94
C ARG A 87 -1.48 17.90 -11.71
N LYS A 88 -1.45 17.80 -13.06
CA LYS A 88 -2.47 18.38 -13.95
C LYS A 88 -3.83 17.69 -13.80
N TYR A 89 -3.86 16.36 -13.65
CA TYR A 89 -5.10 15.58 -13.57
C TYR A 89 -5.50 15.24 -12.12
N LYS A 90 -4.89 15.90 -11.11
CA LYS A 90 -5.09 15.55 -9.69
C LYS A 90 -6.55 15.59 -9.27
N THR A 91 -7.28 16.60 -9.68
CA THR A 91 -8.70 16.77 -9.31
C THR A 91 -9.55 15.67 -9.91
N GLU A 92 -9.41 15.41 -11.20
CA GLU A 92 -10.21 14.43 -11.92
C GLU A 92 -9.92 13.01 -11.44
N LEU A 93 -8.64 12.65 -11.33
CA LEU A 93 -8.23 11.31 -10.85
C LEU A 93 -8.62 11.10 -9.39
N GLY A 94 -8.37 12.08 -8.51
CA GLY A 94 -8.76 12.00 -7.10
C GLY A 94 -10.27 11.88 -6.91
N THR A 95 -11.06 12.57 -7.75
CA THR A 95 -12.52 12.44 -7.73
C THR A 95 -12.96 11.04 -8.20
N LEU A 96 -12.32 10.48 -9.23
CA LEU A 96 -12.61 9.12 -9.68
C LEU A 96 -12.24 8.09 -8.61
N VAL A 97 -11.07 8.23 -7.95
CA VAL A 97 -10.68 7.39 -6.81
C VAL A 97 -11.74 7.40 -5.72
N SER A 98 -12.23 8.59 -5.34
CA SER A 98 -13.28 8.71 -4.32
C SER A 98 -14.60 8.07 -4.75
N TYR A 99 -14.97 8.18 -6.01
CA TYR A 99 -16.23 7.64 -6.52
C TYR A 99 -16.20 6.13 -6.74
N GLU A 100 -15.08 5.58 -7.21
CA GLU A 100 -14.92 4.15 -7.47
C GLU A 100 -14.63 3.36 -6.18
N MET A 101 -13.91 3.96 -5.21
CA MET A 101 -13.49 3.28 -3.98
C MET A 101 -14.35 3.64 -2.75
N GLY A 102 -14.92 4.84 -2.71
CA GLY A 102 -15.77 5.29 -1.59
C GLY A 102 -15.07 6.13 -0.52
N LYS A 103 -13.75 6.42 -0.62
CA LYS A 103 -13.05 7.31 0.33
C LYS A 103 -13.42 8.77 0.12
N SER A 104 -13.22 9.61 1.15
CA SER A 104 -13.51 11.04 1.04
C SER A 104 -12.73 11.70 -0.11
N LEU A 105 -13.27 12.79 -0.64
CA LEU A 105 -12.61 13.52 -1.74
C LEU A 105 -11.19 13.97 -1.34
N GLN A 106 -11.00 14.40 -0.10
CA GLN A 106 -9.68 14.81 0.39
C GLN A 106 -8.69 13.65 0.40
N GLU A 107 -9.14 12.44 0.76
CA GLU A 107 -8.31 11.24 0.72
C GLU A 107 -8.01 10.82 -0.72
N GLY A 108 -8.97 10.92 -1.65
CA GLY A 108 -8.74 10.67 -3.07
C GLY A 108 -7.73 11.65 -3.69
N LEU A 109 -7.83 12.92 -3.37
CA LEU A 109 -6.85 13.94 -3.78
C LEU A 109 -5.47 13.71 -3.13
N GLY A 110 -5.46 13.28 -1.86
CA GLY A 110 -4.25 12.92 -1.13
C GLY A 110 -3.53 11.74 -1.77
N GLU A 111 -4.26 10.74 -2.24
CA GLU A 111 -3.69 9.57 -2.91
C GLU A 111 -3.00 9.95 -4.24
N VAL A 112 -3.58 10.88 -5.00
CA VAL A 112 -2.91 11.40 -6.21
C VAL A 112 -1.70 12.28 -5.83
N GLN A 113 -1.75 12.98 -4.68
CA GLN A 113 -0.59 13.69 -4.17
C GLN A 113 0.58 12.75 -3.88
N GLU A 114 0.30 11.57 -3.31
CA GLU A 114 1.35 10.56 -3.07
C GLU A 114 2.01 10.08 -4.37
N ILE A 115 1.26 9.99 -5.50
CA ILE A 115 1.87 9.72 -6.83
C ILE A 115 2.86 10.83 -7.21
N ILE A 116 2.48 12.08 -6.98
CA ILE A 116 3.32 13.24 -7.31
C ILE A 116 4.58 13.22 -6.45
N ASP A 117 4.42 12.99 -5.14
CA ASP A 117 5.51 13.01 -4.17
C ASP A 117 6.52 11.88 -4.40
N ILE A 118 6.06 10.67 -4.77
CA ILE A 118 6.98 9.58 -5.12
C ILE A 118 7.68 9.82 -6.46
N CYS A 119 7.05 10.50 -7.41
CA CYS A 119 7.74 10.93 -8.62
C CYS A 119 8.89 11.88 -8.27
N ASP A 120 8.63 12.90 -7.44
CA ASP A 120 9.64 13.86 -7.02
C ASP A 120 10.79 13.17 -6.23
N PHE A 121 10.47 12.22 -5.35
CA PHE A 121 11.45 11.39 -4.65
C PHE A 121 12.30 10.56 -5.62
N ALA A 122 11.68 9.86 -6.57
CA ALA A 122 12.36 9.01 -7.54
C ALA A 122 13.30 9.81 -8.47
N VAL A 123 12.94 11.06 -8.80
CA VAL A 123 13.82 11.97 -9.57
C VAL A 123 15.13 12.21 -8.81
N GLY A 124 15.06 12.54 -7.53
CA GLY A 124 16.24 12.72 -6.68
C GLY A 124 17.05 11.42 -6.56
N LEU A 125 16.35 10.32 -6.33
CA LEU A 125 16.93 8.98 -6.19
C LEU A 125 17.67 8.53 -7.46
N SER A 126 17.24 8.92 -8.65
CA SER A 126 17.87 8.56 -9.92
C SER A 126 19.36 8.92 -10.02
N ARG A 127 19.84 9.83 -9.14
CA ARG A 127 21.24 10.23 -9.02
C ARG A 127 21.95 9.64 -7.79
N GLN A 128 21.27 8.81 -7.01
CA GLN A 128 21.71 8.32 -5.71
C GLN A 128 21.71 6.78 -5.59
N LEU A 129 21.57 6.04 -6.66
CA LEU A 129 21.58 4.55 -6.66
C LEU A 129 23.00 4.02 -6.36
N TYR A 130 23.52 4.39 -5.19
CA TYR A 130 24.92 4.18 -4.79
C TYR A 130 25.16 2.83 -4.14
N GLY A 131 26.36 2.28 -4.36
CA GLY A 131 26.90 1.16 -3.61
C GLY A 131 28.06 1.60 -2.70
N LEU A 132 28.55 0.66 -1.91
CA LEU A 132 29.65 0.86 -0.98
C LEU A 132 30.98 0.60 -1.67
N THR A 133 32.03 1.32 -1.25
CA THR A 133 33.43 0.99 -1.57
C THR A 133 34.10 0.57 -0.26
N MET A 134 34.80 -0.57 -0.28
CA MET A 134 35.46 -1.15 0.88
C MET A 134 36.89 -1.53 0.56
N HIS A 135 37.72 -1.62 1.60
CA HIS A 135 39.10 -2.03 1.44
C HIS A 135 39.23 -3.53 1.16
N SER A 136 40.17 -3.88 0.26
CA SER A 136 40.54 -5.27 0.00
C SER A 136 41.64 -5.74 0.96
N GLU A 137 41.65 -7.00 1.32
CA GLU A 137 42.75 -7.67 2.02
C GLU A 137 43.99 -7.87 1.13
N ARG A 138 43.81 -7.73 -0.21
CA ARG A 138 44.86 -7.99 -1.20
C ARG A 138 45.49 -6.68 -1.67
N PRO A 139 46.84 -6.63 -1.81
CA PRO A 139 47.52 -5.48 -2.41
C PRO A 139 47.01 -5.26 -3.84
N SER A 140 46.92 -4.00 -4.26
CA SER A 140 46.51 -3.62 -5.62
C SER A 140 45.13 -4.14 -6.05
N HIS A 141 44.22 -4.30 -5.08
CA HIS A 141 42.83 -4.66 -5.35
C HIS A 141 41.91 -3.57 -4.82
N ARG A 142 40.77 -3.40 -5.50
CA ARG A 142 39.64 -2.55 -5.11
C ARG A 142 38.38 -3.38 -5.01
N MET A 143 37.68 -3.27 -3.89
CA MET A 143 36.36 -3.88 -3.70
C MET A 143 35.28 -2.81 -3.66
N TYR A 144 34.16 -3.09 -4.29
CA TYR A 144 32.99 -2.22 -4.25
C TYR A 144 31.72 -3.00 -4.53
N GLU A 145 30.60 -2.45 -4.11
CA GLU A 145 29.27 -2.94 -4.44
C GLU A 145 28.60 -2.00 -5.42
N GLN A 146 27.81 -2.55 -6.33
CA GLN A 146 26.94 -1.80 -7.22
C GLN A 146 25.60 -2.50 -7.37
N TRP A 147 24.60 -1.73 -7.77
CA TRP A 147 23.24 -2.19 -7.90
C TRP A 147 22.81 -2.22 -9.36
N HIS A 148 22.13 -3.27 -9.75
CA HIS A 148 21.63 -3.50 -11.11
C HIS A 148 20.15 -3.80 -11.09
N PRO A 149 19.38 -3.39 -12.12
CA PRO A 149 17.96 -3.71 -12.22
C PRO A 149 17.71 -5.23 -12.22
N LEU A 150 16.52 -5.62 -11.76
CA LEU A 150 16.10 -7.01 -11.67
C LEU A 150 15.50 -7.52 -12.98
N GLY A 151 14.65 -6.71 -13.62
CA GLY A 151 13.90 -7.14 -14.79
C GLY A 151 12.45 -6.67 -14.78
N ILE A 152 11.50 -7.60 -14.78
CA ILE A 152 10.07 -7.29 -14.66
C ILE A 152 9.70 -7.27 -13.18
N VAL A 153 9.09 -6.16 -12.74
CA VAL A 153 8.44 -6.06 -11.43
C VAL A 153 6.94 -6.27 -11.63
N GLY A 154 6.43 -7.36 -11.10
CA GLY A 154 4.99 -7.61 -11.03
C GLY A 154 4.39 -6.87 -9.84
N ILE A 155 3.34 -6.09 -10.06
CA ILE A 155 2.69 -5.30 -9.02
C ILE A 155 1.24 -5.74 -8.91
N ILE A 156 0.84 -6.23 -7.72
CA ILE A 156 -0.55 -6.55 -7.39
C ILE A 156 -1.00 -5.52 -6.35
N SER A 157 -1.93 -4.64 -6.71
CA SER A 157 -2.42 -3.59 -5.81
C SER A 157 -3.84 -3.85 -5.33
N ALA A 158 -4.14 -3.34 -4.12
CA ALA A 158 -5.44 -3.49 -3.48
C ALA A 158 -6.38 -2.31 -3.81
N PHE A 159 -7.68 -2.53 -3.58
CA PHE A 159 -8.73 -1.56 -3.91
C PHE A 159 -8.69 -0.27 -3.08
N ASN A 160 -8.16 -0.34 -1.86
CA ASN A 160 -8.25 0.75 -0.89
C ASN A 160 -7.28 1.91 -1.15
N PHE A 161 -6.17 1.65 -1.85
CA PHE A 161 -5.25 2.64 -2.41
C PHE A 161 -4.96 2.29 -3.88
N PRO A 162 -5.97 2.46 -4.76
CA PRO A 162 -5.92 1.93 -6.12
C PRO A 162 -4.84 2.54 -7.00
N VAL A 163 -4.32 3.71 -6.68
CA VAL A 163 -3.34 4.40 -7.53
C VAL A 163 -2.01 4.71 -6.83
N ALA A 164 -2.00 5.02 -5.52
CA ALA A 164 -0.79 5.40 -4.80
C ALA A 164 0.22 4.25 -4.69
N VAL A 165 -0.20 3.10 -4.20
CA VAL A 165 0.70 1.95 -3.97
C VAL A 165 1.32 1.43 -5.26
N TRP A 166 0.56 1.41 -6.37
CA TRP A 166 1.12 1.15 -7.69
C TRP A 166 2.27 2.11 -8.02
N SER A 167 2.08 3.41 -7.75
CA SER A 167 3.09 4.41 -8.08
C SER A 167 4.34 4.31 -7.21
N TRP A 168 4.19 3.95 -5.92
CA TRP A 168 5.34 3.74 -5.02
C TRP A 168 6.29 2.68 -5.58
N ASN A 169 5.74 1.59 -6.09
CA ASN A 169 6.50 0.54 -6.74
C ASN A 169 7.06 0.98 -8.10
N THR A 170 6.19 1.48 -8.97
CA THR A 170 6.49 1.73 -10.37
C THR A 170 7.55 2.81 -10.56
N MET A 171 7.42 3.95 -9.85
CA MET A 171 8.34 5.07 -10.03
C MET A 171 9.76 4.73 -9.55
N LEU A 172 9.89 3.95 -8.46
CA LEU A 172 11.18 3.43 -8.01
C LEU A 172 11.74 2.40 -9.00
N ALA A 173 10.95 1.42 -9.40
CA ALA A 173 11.37 0.38 -10.34
C ALA A 173 11.88 0.98 -11.66
N TRP A 174 11.17 1.97 -12.22
CA TRP A 174 11.57 2.63 -13.46
C TRP A 174 12.90 3.37 -13.34
N VAL A 175 13.12 4.14 -12.27
CA VAL A 175 14.43 4.82 -12.11
C VAL A 175 15.55 3.82 -11.81
N CYS A 176 15.26 2.69 -11.19
CA CYS A 176 16.19 1.57 -11.01
C CYS A 176 16.53 0.87 -12.33
N GLY A 177 15.67 0.97 -13.34
CA GLY A 177 15.87 0.41 -14.67
C GLY A 177 15.06 -0.85 -14.97
N ASP A 178 14.11 -1.16 -14.11
CA ASP A 178 13.14 -2.23 -14.28
C ASP A 178 11.95 -1.79 -15.15
N VAL A 179 11.18 -2.74 -15.59
CA VAL A 179 9.89 -2.56 -16.25
C VAL A 179 8.79 -3.15 -15.36
N CYS A 180 7.57 -2.65 -15.47
CA CYS A 180 6.49 -3.03 -14.57
C CYS A 180 5.33 -3.69 -15.31
N VAL A 181 4.74 -4.71 -14.69
CA VAL A 181 3.45 -5.29 -15.08
C VAL A 181 2.50 -5.18 -13.89
N TRP A 182 1.46 -4.37 -14.04
CA TRP A 182 0.51 -4.05 -12.99
C TRP A 182 -0.79 -4.84 -13.13
N LYS A 183 -1.15 -5.56 -12.08
CA LYS A 183 -2.46 -6.16 -11.86
C LYS A 183 -3.19 -5.37 -10.77
N PRO A 184 -4.09 -4.44 -11.12
CA PRO A 184 -4.90 -3.71 -10.14
C PRO A 184 -5.97 -4.60 -9.51
N SER A 185 -6.61 -4.12 -8.43
CA SER A 185 -7.81 -4.77 -7.91
C SER A 185 -8.94 -4.73 -8.95
N GLU A 186 -9.65 -5.84 -9.08
CA GLU A 186 -10.86 -5.95 -9.90
C GLU A 186 -12.02 -5.07 -9.40
N LYS A 187 -11.94 -4.56 -8.17
CA LYS A 187 -12.93 -3.66 -7.58
C LYS A 187 -12.74 -2.19 -7.99
N THR A 188 -11.53 -1.83 -8.44
CA THR A 188 -11.19 -0.44 -8.82
C THR A 188 -10.38 -0.40 -10.12
N PRO A 189 -10.88 -1.00 -11.22
CA PRO A 189 -10.11 -1.10 -12.45
C PRO A 189 -10.04 0.20 -13.24
N LEU A 190 -11.03 1.10 -13.11
CA LEU A 190 -11.11 2.31 -13.93
C LEU A 190 -10.06 3.35 -13.52
N THR A 191 -9.76 3.46 -12.23
CA THR A 191 -8.67 4.30 -11.73
C THR A 191 -7.31 3.86 -12.29
N ALA A 192 -7.10 2.54 -12.44
CA ALA A 192 -5.88 2.01 -13.04
C ALA A 192 -5.78 2.36 -14.53
N ILE A 193 -6.88 2.22 -15.28
CA ILE A 193 -6.94 2.64 -16.69
C ILE A 193 -6.71 4.14 -16.83
N ALA A 194 -7.27 4.96 -15.93
CA ALA A 194 -7.03 6.41 -15.91
C ALA A 194 -5.54 6.73 -15.72
N CYS A 195 -4.86 6.06 -14.80
CA CYS A 195 -3.41 6.21 -14.61
C CYS A 195 -2.64 5.86 -15.89
N GLN A 196 -2.98 4.73 -16.52
CA GLN A 196 -2.33 4.31 -17.77
C GLN A 196 -2.57 5.31 -18.90
N ASN A 197 -3.79 5.85 -19.02
CA ASN A 197 -4.10 6.90 -19.98
C ASN A 197 -3.31 8.20 -19.75
N ILE A 198 -3.11 8.58 -18.48
CA ILE A 198 -2.36 9.80 -18.12
C ILE A 198 -0.89 9.66 -18.50
N ILE A 199 -0.25 8.52 -18.23
CA ILE A 199 1.19 8.35 -18.49
C ILE A 199 1.49 8.07 -19.97
N GLN A 200 0.53 7.56 -20.74
CA GLN A 200 0.73 7.16 -22.15
C GLN A 200 1.30 8.29 -23.01
N ASP A 201 0.84 9.52 -22.81
CA ASP A 201 1.31 10.67 -23.57
C ASP A 201 2.78 11.00 -23.26
N VAL A 202 3.21 10.82 -22.00
CA VAL A 202 4.61 10.96 -21.59
C VAL A 202 5.48 9.86 -22.18
N LEU A 203 4.99 8.62 -22.14
CA LEU A 203 5.71 7.48 -22.73
C LEU A 203 5.96 7.69 -24.23
N LYS A 204 4.93 8.14 -24.96
CA LYS A 204 5.03 8.44 -26.40
C LYS A 204 5.99 9.60 -26.72
N SER A 205 5.92 10.70 -25.96
CA SER A 205 6.72 11.90 -26.22
C SER A 205 8.21 11.73 -25.89
N ASN A 206 8.57 10.67 -25.16
CA ASN A 206 9.95 10.34 -24.79
C ASN A 206 10.49 9.08 -25.50
N ASP A 207 9.79 8.57 -26.52
CA ASP A 207 10.15 7.34 -27.25
C ASP A 207 10.46 6.17 -26.31
N VAL A 208 9.70 6.06 -25.22
CA VAL A 208 9.86 4.96 -24.22
C VAL A 208 9.50 3.65 -24.90
N PRO A 209 10.32 2.57 -24.73
CA PRO A 209 10.01 1.28 -25.32
C PRO A 209 8.63 0.76 -24.88
N GLU A 210 7.88 0.22 -25.83
CA GLU A 210 6.63 -0.49 -25.52
C GLU A 210 6.90 -1.68 -24.61
N GLY A 211 6.14 -1.81 -23.53
CA GLY A 211 6.31 -2.85 -22.51
C GLY A 211 6.97 -2.37 -21.22
N VAL A 212 7.43 -1.10 -21.13
CA VAL A 212 7.94 -0.53 -19.86
C VAL A 212 6.83 -0.43 -18.81
N SER A 213 5.59 -0.14 -19.23
CA SER A 213 4.41 -0.03 -18.36
C SER A 213 3.30 -0.97 -18.82
N GLY A 214 3.31 -2.21 -18.33
CA GLY A 214 2.25 -3.18 -18.60
C GLY A 214 1.07 -3.02 -17.62
N LEU A 215 -0.17 -3.19 -18.14
CA LEU A 215 -1.39 -3.30 -17.34
C LEU A 215 -2.13 -4.58 -17.74
N VAL A 216 -2.56 -5.36 -16.75
CA VAL A 216 -3.35 -6.58 -16.94
C VAL A 216 -4.50 -6.58 -15.91
N VAL A 217 -5.68 -6.15 -16.33
CA VAL A 217 -6.87 -6.19 -15.48
C VAL A 217 -7.43 -7.59 -15.45
N GLY A 218 -7.82 -8.06 -14.28
CA GLY A 218 -8.43 -9.37 -14.11
C GLY A 218 -8.61 -9.76 -12.65
N GLY A 219 -9.22 -10.91 -12.43
CA GLY A 219 -9.50 -11.46 -11.12
C GLY A 219 -8.28 -12.10 -10.45
N ARG A 220 -8.58 -13.05 -9.56
CA ARG A 220 -7.56 -13.78 -8.80
C ARG A 220 -6.59 -14.55 -9.70
N GLU A 221 -7.07 -15.15 -10.77
CA GLU A 221 -6.29 -15.99 -11.70
C GLU A 221 -5.13 -15.20 -12.33
N VAL A 222 -5.32 -13.92 -12.69
CA VAL A 222 -4.25 -13.07 -13.24
C VAL A 222 -3.17 -12.82 -12.18
N GLY A 223 -3.54 -12.65 -10.92
CA GLY A 223 -2.58 -12.56 -9.81
C GLY A 223 -1.81 -13.87 -9.60
N GLU A 224 -2.46 -15.00 -9.77
CA GLU A 224 -1.81 -16.33 -9.72
C GLU A 224 -0.83 -16.51 -10.88
N TRP A 225 -1.20 -16.11 -12.12
CA TRP A 225 -0.26 -16.15 -13.24
C TRP A 225 1.00 -15.33 -12.95
N LEU A 226 0.82 -14.09 -12.47
CA LEU A 226 1.94 -13.20 -12.16
C LEU A 226 2.86 -13.78 -11.07
N SER A 227 2.26 -14.43 -10.05
CA SER A 227 3.02 -15.01 -8.93
C SER A 227 3.83 -16.25 -9.32
N HIS A 228 3.34 -17.04 -10.29
CA HIS A 228 4.02 -18.26 -10.75
C HIS A 228 4.98 -18.02 -11.92
N ASP A 229 4.97 -16.85 -12.54
CA ASP A 229 5.75 -16.58 -13.75
C ASP A 229 7.24 -16.36 -13.44
N GLU A 230 8.09 -17.26 -13.90
CA GLU A 230 9.55 -17.18 -13.74
C GLU A 230 10.18 -15.97 -14.45
N ARG A 231 9.49 -15.38 -15.43
CA ARG A 231 9.92 -14.16 -16.12
C ARG A 231 9.84 -12.91 -15.25
N VAL A 232 9.13 -13.00 -14.09
CA VAL A 232 8.88 -11.91 -13.15
C VAL A 232 9.71 -12.12 -11.88
N PRO A 233 10.95 -11.61 -11.79
CA PRO A 233 11.86 -11.87 -10.68
C PRO A 233 11.41 -11.29 -9.35
N LEU A 234 10.60 -10.22 -9.35
CA LEU A 234 10.03 -9.60 -8.16
C LEU A 234 8.51 -9.44 -8.30
N VAL A 235 7.76 -9.90 -7.31
CA VAL A 235 6.33 -9.62 -7.16
C VAL A 235 6.12 -8.78 -5.90
N SER A 236 5.67 -7.54 -6.07
CA SER A 236 5.14 -6.71 -4.99
C SER A 236 3.63 -6.89 -4.92
N ALA A 237 3.13 -7.33 -3.77
CA ALA A 237 1.71 -7.64 -3.59
C ALA A 237 1.15 -7.00 -2.32
N THR A 238 0.15 -6.14 -2.50
CA THR A 238 -0.60 -5.49 -1.43
C THR A 238 -2.00 -6.07 -1.36
N GLY A 239 -2.40 -6.54 -0.19
CA GLY A 239 -3.74 -7.10 0.00
C GLY A 239 -3.93 -7.87 1.30
N SER A 240 -4.82 -8.87 1.31
CA SER A 240 -5.10 -9.65 2.52
C SER A 240 -3.95 -10.60 2.87
N THR A 241 -3.79 -10.91 4.16
CA THR A 241 -2.83 -11.92 4.65
C THR A 241 -3.00 -13.26 3.92
N ARG A 242 -4.24 -13.68 3.63
CA ARG A 242 -4.52 -14.91 2.86
C ARG A 242 -3.91 -14.85 1.46
N MET A 243 -4.10 -13.74 0.74
CA MET A 243 -3.52 -13.54 -0.58
C MET A 243 -1.99 -13.50 -0.51
N GLY A 244 -1.42 -12.78 0.46
CA GLY A 244 0.02 -12.67 0.64
C GLY A 244 0.69 -14.01 0.94
N LYS A 245 0.08 -14.88 1.76
CA LYS A 245 0.57 -16.25 1.99
C LYS A 245 0.61 -17.06 0.68
N ALA A 246 -0.43 -16.95 -0.16
CA ALA A 246 -0.45 -17.64 -1.46
C ALA A 246 0.61 -17.11 -2.43
N VAL A 247 0.75 -15.79 -2.55
CA VAL A 247 1.78 -15.15 -3.38
C VAL A 247 3.18 -15.51 -2.88
N GLY A 248 3.45 -15.39 -1.57
CA GLY A 248 4.75 -15.70 -0.98
C GLY A 248 5.15 -17.16 -1.21
N GLN A 249 4.19 -18.10 -1.08
CA GLN A 249 4.42 -19.51 -1.37
C GLN A 249 4.75 -19.76 -2.84
N ALA A 250 3.98 -19.18 -3.76
CA ALA A 250 4.18 -19.34 -5.20
C ALA A 250 5.52 -18.77 -5.65
N VAL A 251 5.84 -17.55 -5.24
CA VAL A 251 7.09 -16.85 -5.57
C VAL A 251 8.29 -17.56 -4.94
N GLY A 252 8.19 -17.99 -3.67
CA GLY A 252 9.24 -18.72 -2.97
C GLY A 252 9.55 -20.08 -3.60
N ALA A 253 8.53 -20.80 -4.08
CA ALA A 253 8.69 -22.10 -4.74
C ALA A 253 9.58 -22.05 -6.00
N ARG A 254 9.61 -20.88 -6.69
CA ARG A 254 10.46 -20.63 -7.88
C ARG A 254 11.71 -19.80 -7.56
N LEU A 255 12.05 -19.59 -6.28
CA LEU A 255 13.18 -18.77 -5.81
C LEU A 255 13.13 -17.31 -6.30
N GLY A 256 11.93 -16.80 -6.58
CA GLY A 256 11.69 -15.40 -6.88
C GLY A 256 11.75 -14.52 -5.62
N ARG A 257 11.63 -13.22 -5.80
CA ARG A 257 11.55 -12.26 -4.70
C ARG A 257 10.10 -11.79 -4.53
N SER A 258 9.68 -11.63 -3.29
CA SER A 258 8.39 -11.01 -2.98
C SER A 258 8.58 -9.83 -2.03
N LEU A 259 7.77 -8.80 -2.24
CA LEU A 259 7.55 -7.71 -1.33
C LEU A 259 6.05 -7.77 -0.98
N LEU A 260 5.74 -7.97 0.29
CA LEU A 260 4.37 -8.24 0.73
C LEU A 260 3.93 -7.18 1.73
N GLU A 261 2.88 -6.45 1.37
CA GLU A 261 2.22 -5.47 2.23
C GLU A 261 0.78 -5.92 2.47
N LEU A 262 0.56 -6.50 3.65
CA LEU A 262 -0.67 -7.21 3.97
C LEU A 262 -1.47 -6.47 5.06
N GLY A 263 -2.42 -7.18 5.68
CA GLY A 263 -3.27 -6.63 6.71
C GLY A 263 -2.51 -6.14 7.94
N GLY A 264 -3.12 -5.19 8.65
CA GLY A 264 -2.66 -4.65 9.93
C GLY A 264 -3.73 -4.77 11.02
N ASN A 265 -3.29 -4.77 12.27
CA ASN A 265 -4.19 -4.75 13.43
C ASN A 265 -3.69 -3.72 14.43
N ASN A 266 -3.56 -2.51 13.94
CA ASN A 266 -2.77 -1.44 14.52
C ASN A 266 -3.37 -0.95 15.83
N ALA A 267 -2.50 -0.71 16.82
CA ALA A 267 -2.91 -0.16 18.09
C ALA A 267 -2.33 1.24 18.35
N ILE A 268 -3.10 2.04 19.09
CA ILE A 268 -2.62 3.23 19.74
C ILE A 268 -2.64 2.99 21.25
N ILE A 269 -1.50 3.19 21.91
CA ILE A 269 -1.40 3.23 23.36
C ILE A 269 -1.67 4.67 23.83
N VAL A 270 -2.61 4.85 24.75
CA VAL A 270 -2.89 6.16 25.37
C VAL A 270 -2.42 6.10 26.81
N SER A 271 -1.26 6.70 27.08
CA SER A 271 -0.66 6.79 28.42
C SER A 271 -1.44 7.76 29.31
N GLN A 272 -1.35 7.56 30.63
CA GLN A 272 -1.86 8.55 31.60
C GLN A 272 -1.24 9.95 31.43
N HIS A 273 -0.12 10.04 30.72
CA HIS A 273 0.60 11.28 30.42
C HIS A 273 0.29 11.81 29.00
N ALA A 274 -0.76 11.30 28.34
CA ALA A 274 -1.13 11.71 26.99
C ALA A 274 -1.74 13.12 26.97
N ASP A 275 -1.42 13.89 25.94
CA ASP A 275 -2.16 15.09 25.56
C ASP A 275 -3.46 14.69 24.86
N LEU A 276 -4.57 14.63 25.60
CA LEU A 276 -5.85 14.18 25.06
C LEU A 276 -6.42 15.07 23.95
N PRO A 277 -6.32 16.41 24.02
CA PRO A 277 -6.65 17.28 22.89
C PRO A 277 -5.96 16.92 21.58
N LEU A 278 -4.71 16.46 21.62
CA LEU A 278 -3.97 15.97 20.46
C LEU A 278 -4.35 14.53 20.11
N ALA A 279 -4.51 13.66 21.10
CA ALA A 279 -4.73 12.23 20.88
C ALA A 279 -6.11 11.92 20.28
N ILE A 280 -7.18 12.55 20.77
CA ILE A 280 -8.55 12.21 20.36
C ILE A 280 -8.79 12.43 18.86
N PRO A 281 -8.44 13.56 18.23
CA PRO A 281 -8.59 13.73 16.79
C PRO A 281 -7.78 12.70 15.97
N ALA A 282 -6.56 12.40 16.40
CA ALA A 282 -5.70 11.42 15.72
C ALA A 282 -6.28 9.99 15.79
N ILE A 283 -6.82 9.59 16.94
CA ILE A 283 -7.50 8.32 17.14
C ILE A 283 -8.73 8.21 16.24
N VAL A 284 -9.59 9.24 16.25
CA VAL A 284 -10.81 9.26 15.44
C VAL A 284 -10.45 9.15 13.96
N PHE A 285 -9.54 9.99 13.47
CA PHE A 285 -9.10 9.95 12.08
C PHE A 285 -8.51 8.57 11.71
N GLY A 286 -7.64 8.02 12.55
CA GLY A 286 -7.03 6.71 12.32
C GLY A 286 -8.06 5.57 12.28
N ALA A 287 -9.14 5.64 13.07
CA ALA A 287 -10.16 4.61 13.15
C ALA A 287 -11.22 4.69 12.04
N VAL A 288 -11.59 5.90 11.60
CA VAL A 288 -12.71 6.09 10.66
C VAL A 288 -12.28 6.51 9.26
N GLY A 289 -11.05 6.96 9.07
CA GLY A 289 -10.50 7.31 7.75
C GLY A 289 -10.69 6.17 6.75
N THR A 290 -11.10 6.48 5.52
CA THR A 290 -11.46 5.49 4.48
C THR A 290 -12.46 4.44 4.99
N ALA A 291 -13.37 4.80 5.89
CA ALA A 291 -14.30 3.90 6.58
C ALA A 291 -13.59 2.68 7.21
N GLY A 292 -12.42 2.89 7.84
CA GLY A 292 -11.62 1.81 8.45
C GLY A 292 -10.95 0.85 7.45
N GLN A 293 -10.94 1.19 6.15
CA GLN A 293 -10.39 0.33 5.09
C GLN A 293 -8.95 0.69 4.71
N ARG A 294 -8.10 0.99 5.70
CA ARG A 294 -6.65 1.11 5.53
C ARG A 294 -5.94 -0.03 6.25
N CYS A 295 -4.85 -0.50 5.68
CA CYS A 295 -3.96 -1.43 6.39
C CYS A 295 -3.41 -0.82 7.69
N THR A 296 -3.26 0.51 7.74
CA THR A 296 -2.83 1.30 8.90
C THR A 296 -3.97 1.81 9.78
N SER A 297 -5.24 1.46 9.55
CA SER A 297 -6.36 1.89 10.41
C SER A 297 -6.11 1.53 11.86
N THR A 298 -6.41 2.45 12.77
CA THR A 298 -6.42 2.18 14.21
C THR A 298 -7.59 1.28 14.54
N ARG A 299 -7.29 0.04 14.92
CA ARG A 299 -8.31 -0.96 15.27
C ARG A 299 -8.41 -1.20 16.75
N ARG A 300 -7.28 -1.09 17.47
CA ARG A 300 -7.21 -1.29 18.91
C ARG A 300 -6.71 -0.02 19.60
N LEU A 301 -7.38 0.37 20.66
CA LEU A 301 -6.99 1.49 21.51
C LEU A 301 -6.72 0.94 22.89
N ILE A 302 -5.46 0.97 23.30
CA ILE A 302 -4.97 0.44 24.57
C ILE A 302 -4.80 1.61 25.52
N ILE A 303 -5.70 1.75 26.51
CA ILE A 303 -5.87 2.95 27.31
C ILE A 303 -5.49 2.66 28.77
N HIS A 304 -4.65 3.52 29.36
CA HIS A 304 -4.32 3.43 30.78
C HIS A 304 -5.58 3.53 31.64
N GLU A 305 -5.73 2.65 32.62
CA GLU A 305 -6.96 2.51 33.43
C GLU A 305 -7.40 3.80 34.12
N SER A 306 -6.45 4.66 34.53
CA SER A 306 -6.76 5.91 35.25
C SER A 306 -7.45 6.98 34.39
N ILE A 307 -7.34 6.89 33.04
CA ILE A 307 -7.93 7.86 32.12
C ILE A 307 -8.96 7.21 31.17
N TYR A 308 -9.23 5.93 31.36
CA TYR A 308 -10.05 5.13 30.44
C TYR A 308 -11.41 5.74 30.18
N ASP A 309 -12.15 6.09 31.24
CA ASP A 309 -13.51 6.62 31.12
C ASP A 309 -13.52 8.03 30.49
N ASP A 310 -12.53 8.88 30.80
CA ASP A 310 -12.41 10.20 30.15
C ASP A 310 -12.15 10.05 28.65
N VAL A 311 -11.21 9.20 28.25
CA VAL A 311 -10.93 8.93 26.83
C VAL A 311 -12.16 8.34 26.13
N LYS A 312 -12.81 7.33 26.71
CA LYS A 312 -14.04 6.75 26.17
C LYS A 312 -15.13 7.79 25.95
N ASN A 313 -15.42 8.62 26.94
CA ASN A 313 -16.46 9.66 26.86
C ASN A 313 -16.15 10.70 25.77
N ARG A 314 -14.88 11.11 25.63
CA ARG A 314 -14.44 12.02 24.55
C ARG A 314 -14.62 11.39 23.18
N LEU A 315 -14.30 10.12 23.03
CA LEU A 315 -14.47 9.39 21.76
C LEU A 315 -15.95 9.23 21.40
N VAL A 316 -16.81 8.85 22.36
CA VAL A 316 -18.27 8.78 22.13
C VAL A 316 -18.82 10.14 21.66
N LYS A 317 -18.39 11.23 22.29
CA LYS A 317 -18.77 12.59 21.86
C LYS A 317 -18.27 12.91 20.45
N ALA A 318 -17.03 12.54 20.11
CA ALA A 318 -16.45 12.76 18.79
C ALA A 318 -17.16 11.94 17.71
N TYR A 319 -17.45 10.66 17.98
CA TYR A 319 -18.19 9.79 17.06
C TYR A 319 -19.64 10.29 16.83
N GLY A 320 -20.25 10.93 17.81
CA GLY A 320 -21.56 11.58 17.67
C GLY A 320 -21.56 12.76 16.67
N GLN A 321 -20.41 13.30 16.31
CA GLN A 321 -20.24 14.41 15.36
C GLN A 321 -19.88 13.94 13.94
N LEU A 322 -19.66 12.64 13.74
CA LEU A 322 -19.32 12.10 12.43
C LEU A 322 -20.49 12.25 11.46
N ARG A 323 -20.23 12.87 10.33
CA ARG A 323 -21.17 12.92 9.20
C ARG A 323 -20.80 11.82 8.21
N ILE A 324 -21.76 10.94 7.94
CA ILE A 324 -21.60 9.81 7.06
C ILE A 324 -22.44 10.08 5.81
N GLY A 325 -21.88 9.93 4.62
CA GLY A 325 -22.61 10.21 3.39
C GLY A 325 -21.73 10.18 2.16
N ASN A 326 -22.23 10.79 1.08
CA ASN A 326 -21.52 10.88 -0.18
C ASN A 326 -20.09 11.46 0.03
N PRO A 327 -19.03 10.71 -0.25
CA PRO A 327 -17.66 11.15 -0.02
C PRO A 327 -17.20 12.31 -0.92
N LEU A 328 -17.92 12.57 -2.01
CA LEU A 328 -17.66 13.74 -2.88
C LEU A 328 -18.19 15.05 -2.28
N ASP A 329 -19.01 14.98 -1.25
CA ASP A 329 -19.39 16.14 -0.44
C ASP A 329 -18.34 16.33 0.68
N ALA A 330 -17.56 17.41 0.58
CA ALA A 330 -16.49 17.74 1.53
C ALA A 330 -16.97 17.95 2.98
N THR A 331 -18.27 18.05 3.22
CA THR A 331 -18.82 18.14 4.56
C THR A 331 -18.93 16.80 5.27
N ASN A 332 -18.89 15.67 4.53
CA ASN A 332 -18.94 14.33 5.08
C ASN A 332 -17.54 13.84 5.48
N HIS A 333 -17.48 13.14 6.61
CA HIS A 333 -16.24 12.61 7.17
C HIS A 333 -15.99 11.15 6.76
N VAL A 334 -17.07 10.37 6.58
CA VAL A 334 -16.99 8.92 6.34
C VAL A 334 -17.85 8.56 5.14
N GLY A 335 -17.25 7.90 4.16
CA GLY A 335 -17.91 7.33 3.01
C GLY A 335 -18.35 5.87 3.24
N PRO A 336 -18.76 5.17 2.15
CA PRO A 336 -19.17 3.77 2.21
C PRO A 336 -17.99 2.81 2.36
N LEU A 337 -18.30 1.55 2.71
CA LEU A 337 -17.43 0.41 2.44
C LEU A 337 -17.44 0.10 0.93
N ILE A 338 -16.43 -0.64 0.46
CA ILE A 338 -16.24 -0.88 -0.97
C ILE A 338 -17.38 -1.66 -1.62
N ASP A 339 -18.00 -2.61 -0.91
CA ASP A 339 -19.05 -3.48 -1.42
C ASP A 339 -19.89 -4.13 -0.30
N GLU A 340 -20.89 -4.89 -0.70
CA GLU A 340 -21.76 -5.63 0.21
C GLU A 340 -21.00 -6.70 1.03
N ALA A 341 -19.98 -7.34 0.46
CA ALA A 341 -19.18 -8.33 1.18
C ALA A 341 -18.42 -7.70 2.37
N ALA A 342 -17.97 -6.46 2.21
CA ALA A 342 -17.37 -5.68 3.30
C ALA A 342 -18.40 -5.34 4.38
N VAL A 343 -19.65 -5.02 4.01
CA VAL A 343 -20.75 -4.80 4.97
C VAL A 343 -21.09 -6.08 5.73
N GLN A 344 -21.16 -7.22 5.05
CA GLN A 344 -21.37 -8.52 5.69
C GLN A 344 -20.24 -8.87 6.68
N SER A 345 -18.99 -8.56 6.32
CA SER A 345 -17.82 -8.75 7.21
C SER A 345 -17.92 -7.87 8.46
N TYR A 346 -18.34 -6.60 8.30
CA TYR A 346 -18.62 -5.70 9.42
C TYR A 346 -19.69 -6.27 10.35
N GLN A 347 -20.82 -6.70 9.80
CA GLN A 347 -21.93 -7.27 10.58
C GLN A 347 -21.52 -8.56 11.32
N ALA A 348 -20.76 -9.43 10.66
CA ALA A 348 -20.24 -10.65 11.25
C ALA A 348 -19.29 -10.37 12.44
N ALA A 349 -18.42 -9.36 12.30
CA ALA A 349 -17.53 -8.97 13.38
C ALA A 349 -18.30 -8.40 14.59
N VAL A 350 -19.28 -7.53 14.34
CA VAL A 350 -20.16 -6.97 15.37
C VAL A 350 -20.90 -8.09 16.14
N ALA A 351 -21.45 -9.05 15.40
CA ALA A 351 -22.14 -10.20 16.02
C ALA A 351 -21.20 -11.05 16.90
N GLN A 352 -19.96 -11.26 16.45
CA GLN A 352 -18.97 -12.01 17.24
C GLN A 352 -18.56 -11.25 18.51
N VAL A 353 -18.38 -9.93 18.46
CA VAL A 353 -18.14 -9.10 19.64
C VAL A 353 -19.26 -9.28 20.67
N GLY A 354 -20.52 -9.16 20.24
CA GLY A 354 -21.67 -9.38 21.13
C GLY A 354 -21.73 -10.79 21.71
N ALA A 355 -21.46 -11.82 20.90
CA ALA A 355 -21.46 -13.21 21.34
C ALA A 355 -20.38 -13.52 22.38
N LEU A 356 -19.25 -12.78 22.36
CA LEU A 356 -18.16 -12.91 23.34
C LEU A 356 -18.39 -12.05 24.60
N GLY A 357 -19.50 -11.33 24.70
CA GLY A 357 -19.84 -10.49 25.85
C GLY A 357 -19.29 -9.07 25.77
N GLY A 358 -18.83 -8.64 24.60
CA GLY A 358 -18.40 -7.25 24.39
C GLY A 358 -19.58 -6.29 24.44
N THR A 359 -19.31 -5.05 24.85
CA THR A 359 -20.30 -3.96 24.94
C THR A 359 -19.96 -2.85 23.98
N PHE A 360 -20.98 -2.21 23.42
CA PHE A 360 -20.77 -1.10 22.48
C PHE A 360 -20.95 0.25 23.17
N ALA A 361 -19.89 1.03 23.23
CA ALA A 361 -19.96 2.44 23.67
C ALA A 361 -20.54 3.34 22.56
N VAL A 362 -20.39 2.94 21.29
CA VAL A 362 -21.09 3.52 20.14
C VAL A 362 -21.66 2.35 19.33
N GLU A 363 -22.98 2.32 19.24
CA GLU A 363 -23.73 1.23 18.61
C GLU A 363 -23.46 1.13 17.10
N PRO A 364 -23.25 -0.10 16.58
CA PRO A 364 -23.09 -0.38 15.17
C PRO A 364 -24.44 -0.36 14.43
N HIS A 365 -24.47 0.16 13.20
CA HIS A 365 -25.63 0.11 12.32
C HIS A 365 -25.21 0.03 10.87
N VAL A 366 -25.97 -0.68 10.05
CA VAL A 366 -25.98 -0.51 8.58
C VAL A 366 -26.98 0.60 8.26
N LEU A 367 -26.53 1.60 7.49
CA LEU A 367 -27.36 2.76 7.15
C LEU A 367 -28.18 2.48 5.89
N THR A 368 -29.45 2.82 5.93
CA THR A 368 -30.40 2.62 4.83
C THR A 368 -31.24 3.85 4.60
N GLY A 369 -31.91 3.95 3.46
CA GLY A 369 -32.79 5.07 3.10
C GLY A 369 -32.10 6.07 2.17
N ASP A 370 -32.65 7.28 2.13
CA ASP A 370 -32.16 8.34 1.25
C ASP A 370 -30.69 8.70 1.56
N GLY A 371 -29.87 8.76 0.51
CA GLY A 371 -28.44 9.01 0.61
C GLY A 371 -27.57 7.76 0.83
N PHE A 372 -28.18 6.58 1.09
CA PHE A 372 -27.48 5.32 1.34
C PHE A 372 -27.93 4.19 0.39
N SER A 373 -28.33 4.54 -0.82
CA SER A 373 -28.96 3.62 -1.79
C SER A 373 -28.06 2.47 -2.26
N SER A 374 -26.74 2.60 -2.14
CA SER A 374 -25.80 1.51 -2.48
C SER A 374 -25.84 0.35 -1.48
N GLY A 375 -26.37 0.54 -0.26
CA GLY A 375 -26.32 -0.45 0.81
C GLY A 375 -24.95 -0.66 1.45
N CYS A 376 -23.94 0.15 1.07
CA CYS A 376 -22.56 -0.01 1.52
C CYS A 376 -22.18 0.88 2.72
N TYR A 377 -23.09 1.66 3.27
CA TYR A 377 -22.80 2.57 4.37
C TYR A 377 -23.03 1.91 5.73
N VAL A 378 -22.02 2.04 6.59
CA VAL A 378 -22.10 1.58 7.98
C VAL A 378 -21.72 2.71 8.94
N LYS A 379 -22.32 2.67 10.13
CA LYS A 379 -21.93 3.59 11.21
C LYS A 379 -20.64 3.10 11.86
N PRO A 380 -19.60 3.93 11.97
CA PRO A 380 -18.45 3.63 12.80
C PRO A 380 -18.86 3.33 14.24
N CYS A 381 -18.31 2.28 14.84
CA CYS A 381 -18.66 1.85 16.18
C CYS A 381 -17.44 1.71 17.08
N ILE A 382 -17.70 1.71 18.40
CA ILE A 382 -16.69 1.54 19.45
C ILE A 382 -17.14 0.39 20.35
N ALA A 383 -16.30 -0.63 20.53
CA ALA A 383 -16.58 -1.78 21.36
C ALA A 383 -15.53 -1.94 22.48
N GLU A 384 -15.97 -2.29 23.68
CA GLU A 384 -15.13 -2.67 24.80
C GLU A 384 -14.91 -4.19 24.74
N VAL A 385 -13.65 -4.63 24.67
CA VAL A 385 -13.27 -6.02 24.37
C VAL A 385 -12.02 -6.46 25.13
N GLU A 386 -11.73 -7.76 25.07
CA GLU A 386 -10.45 -8.31 25.52
C GLU A 386 -9.52 -8.59 24.33
N ASN A 387 -8.22 -8.24 24.46
CA ASN A 387 -7.25 -8.32 23.34
C ASN A 387 -7.12 -9.74 22.75
N GLN A 388 -7.27 -10.79 23.56
CA GLN A 388 -7.10 -12.18 23.14
C GLN A 388 -8.31 -12.79 22.41
N TRP A 389 -9.42 -12.07 22.28
CA TRP A 389 -10.57 -12.60 21.54
C TRP A 389 -10.23 -12.79 20.06
N PRO A 390 -10.64 -13.94 19.46
CA PRO A 390 -10.28 -14.23 18.07
C PRO A 390 -10.65 -13.11 17.09
N ILE A 391 -11.80 -12.46 17.29
CA ILE A 391 -12.24 -11.35 16.43
C ILE A 391 -11.36 -10.11 16.58
N VAL A 392 -10.77 -9.87 17.76
CA VAL A 392 -9.84 -8.75 17.99
C VAL A 392 -8.47 -9.06 17.40
N GLN A 393 -8.07 -10.34 17.34
CA GLN A 393 -6.83 -10.80 16.71
C GLN A 393 -6.91 -10.80 15.18
N HIS A 394 -8.12 -10.81 14.62
CA HIS A 394 -8.37 -10.82 13.19
C HIS A 394 -8.62 -9.39 12.68
N GLU A 395 -8.03 -9.05 11.53
CA GLU A 395 -8.32 -7.78 10.87
C GLU A 395 -9.72 -7.77 10.28
N THR A 396 -10.61 -6.94 10.84
CA THR A 396 -11.87 -6.58 10.19
C THR A 396 -11.68 -5.26 9.44
N PHE A 397 -11.76 -5.31 8.12
CA PHE A 397 -11.47 -4.14 7.27
C PHE A 397 -12.68 -3.19 7.18
N ALA A 398 -13.08 -2.67 8.35
CA ALA A 398 -14.28 -1.85 8.58
C ALA A 398 -14.08 -0.94 9.81
N PRO A 399 -14.91 0.09 10.01
CA PRO A 399 -14.69 1.10 11.03
C PRO A 399 -15.17 0.64 12.42
N ILE A 400 -14.49 -0.34 13.00
CA ILE A 400 -14.70 -0.84 14.36
C ILE A 400 -13.46 -0.52 15.19
N LEU A 401 -13.63 0.28 16.26
CA LEU A 401 -12.57 0.58 17.21
C LEU A 401 -12.76 -0.23 18.49
N TYR A 402 -11.76 -1.00 18.87
CA TYR A 402 -11.73 -1.80 20.07
C TYR A 402 -11.03 -1.07 21.22
N LEU A 403 -11.67 -0.95 22.38
CA LEU A 403 -11.10 -0.35 23.59
C LEU A 403 -10.62 -1.46 24.54
N ILE A 404 -9.38 -1.33 25.01
CA ILE A 404 -8.70 -2.29 25.89
C ILE A 404 -8.04 -1.50 27.02
N LYS A 405 -8.16 -1.98 28.26
CA LYS A 405 -7.52 -1.35 29.44
C LYS A 405 -6.13 -1.92 29.68
N TYR A 406 -5.23 -1.12 30.26
CA TYR A 406 -3.96 -1.56 30.77
C TYR A 406 -3.54 -0.79 32.04
N LYS A 407 -2.58 -1.34 32.80
CA LYS A 407 -2.07 -0.76 34.05
C LYS A 407 -0.62 -0.31 33.97
N THR A 408 0.23 -1.08 33.30
CA THR A 408 1.66 -0.78 33.18
C THR A 408 2.08 -0.66 31.71
N LEU A 409 3.10 0.12 31.43
CA LEU A 409 3.58 0.28 30.06
C LEU A 409 4.03 -1.07 29.44
N ASP A 410 4.65 -1.94 30.23
CA ASP A 410 5.06 -3.28 29.76
C ASP A 410 3.84 -4.11 29.35
N GLU A 411 2.73 -4.03 30.11
CA GLU A 411 1.46 -4.67 29.72
C GLU A 411 0.91 -4.07 28.42
N ALA A 412 0.93 -2.74 28.29
CA ALA A 412 0.46 -2.07 27.06
C ALA A 412 1.27 -2.50 25.84
N ILE A 413 2.59 -2.58 25.94
CA ILE A 413 3.48 -3.06 24.88
C ILE A 413 3.20 -4.55 24.57
N ALA A 414 3.01 -5.37 25.58
CA ALA A 414 2.65 -6.77 25.39
C ALA A 414 1.30 -6.96 24.68
N LEU A 415 0.28 -6.17 25.04
CA LEU A 415 -1.01 -6.13 24.35
C LEU A 415 -0.89 -5.64 22.91
N GLN A 416 -0.10 -4.59 22.67
CA GLN A 416 0.18 -4.07 21.34
C GLN A 416 0.82 -5.14 20.44
N ASN A 417 1.87 -5.78 20.91
CA ASN A 417 2.63 -6.81 20.18
C ASN A 417 1.91 -8.15 20.10
N GLY A 418 0.91 -8.39 20.96
CA GLY A 418 0.18 -9.65 21.12
C GLY A 418 -0.86 -9.92 20.03
N VAL A 419 -0.54 -9.60 18.76
CA VAL A 419 -1.34 -9.90 17.57
C VAL A 419 -0.44 -10.45 16.46
N PRO A 420 -0.99 -11.21 15.49
CA PRO A 420 -0.19 -11.77 14.39
C PRO A 420 0.42 -10.71 13.45
N GLN A 421 -0.18 -9.54 13.34
CA GLN A 421 0.24 -8.47 12.44
C GLN A 421 1.23 -7.52 13.12
N GLY A 422 2.01 -6.78 12.32
CA GLY A 422 2.99 -5.82 12.81
C GLY A 422 3.26 -4.69 11.81
N LEU A 423 2.21 -4.00 11.33
CA LEU A 423 2.38 -2.92 10.35
C LEU A 423 2.69 -1.60 11.03
N SER A 424 1.72 -1.04 11.76
CA SER A 424 1.82 0.30 12.36
C SER A 424 1.33 0.32 13.80
N SER A 425 1.93 1.20 14.59
CA SER A 425 1.61 1.39 16.00
C SER A 425 1.88 2.83 16.42
N ALA A 426 1.25 3.27 17.51
CA ALA A 426 1.53 4.58 18.07
C ALA A 426 1.39 4.58 19.59
N ILE A 427 2.06 5.55 20.22
CA ILE A 427 1.85 5.90 21.62
C ILE A 427 1.60 7.41 21.75
N PHE A 428 0.61 7.79 22.55
CA PHE A 428 0.42 9.16 22.98
C PHE A 428 0.90 9.32 24.43
N THR A 429 1.96 10.11 24.61
CA THR A 429 2.58 10.39 25.90
C THR A 429 3.43 11.66 25.84
N LEU A 430 3.47 12.42 26.93
CA LEU A 430 4.42 13.50 27.14
C LEU A 430 5.62 13.05 28.01
N HIS A 431 5.63 11.78 28.44
CA HIS A 431 6.69 11.21 29.26
C HIS A 431 7.79 10.60 28.38
N LEU A 432 8.96 11.25 28.35
CA LEU A 432 10.06 10.88 27.48
C LEU A 432 10.47 9.39 27.59
N ARG A 433 10.52 8.85 28.82
CA ARG A 433 10.94 7.45 29.01
C ARG A 433 9.95 6.46 28.46
N GLU A 434 8.66 6.76 28.48
CA GLU A 434 7.64 5.91 27.83
C GLU A 434 7.80 5.93 26.32
N ALA A 435 8.05 7.10 25.73
CA ALA A 435 8.29 7.25 24.31
C ALA A 435 9.54 6.46 23.88
N GLU A 436 10.66 6.62 24.58
CA GLU A 436 11.92 5.91 24.28
C GLU A 436 11.79 4.39 24.47
N GLN A 437 11.09 3.93 25.51
CA GLN A 437 10.84 2.51 25.71
C GLN A 437 10.00 1.92 24.59
N PHE A 438 8.95 2.62 24.17
CA PHE A 438 8.08 2.19 23.06
C PHE A 438 8.84 2.11 21.73
N LEU A 439 9.77 3.01 21.46
CA LEU A 439 10.59 3.02 20.25
C LEU A 439 11.84 2.10 20.32
N SER A 440 12.15 1.55 21.51
CA SER A 440 13.31 0.69 21.68
C SER A 440 13.07 -0.71 21.08
N HIS A 441 14.15 -1.51 21.06
CA HIS A 441 14.09 -2.93 20.65
C HIS A 441 13.22 -3.83 21.55
N ALA A 442 12.85 -3.35 22.74
CA ALA A 442 11.90 -4.01 23.66
C ALA A 442 10.49 -3.39 23.58
N GLY A 443 10.28 -2.44 22.69
CA GLY A 443 9.02 -1.73 22.49
C GLY A 443 8.13 -2.35 21.43
N SER A 444 7.60 -1.50 20.53
CA SER A 444 6.76 -1.94 19.43
C SER A 444 7.52 -2.84 18.46
N ASP A 445 6.89 -3.94 18.04
CA ASP A 445 7.40 -4.89 17.05
C ASP A 445 6.88 -4.60 15.62
N CYS A 446 6.28 -3.44 15.40
CA CYS A 446 5.78 -3.00 14.10
C CYS A 446 6.87 -2.37 13.23
N GLY A 447 6.68 -2.41 11.91
CA GLY A 447 7.54 -1.70 10.96
C GLY A 447 7.43 -0.18 11.08
N ILE A 448 6.30 0.34 11.58
CA ILE A 448 6.06 1.77 11.83
C ILE A 448 5.68 1.94 13.30
N ALA A 449 6.42 2.78 14.02
CA ALA A 449 6.17 3.12 15.41
C ALA A 449 6.20 4.63 15.59
N ASN A 450 5.10 5.22 16.01
CA ASN A 450 4.91 6.66 16.07
C ASN A 450 4.73 7.15 17.53
N VAL A 451 5.13 8.38 17.81
CA VAL A 451 4.90 9.04 19.10
C VAL A 451 4.12 10.33 18.87
N ASN A 452 2.99 10.48 19.55
CA ASN A 452 2.10 11.66 19.48
C ASN A 452 1.57 11.98 18.07
N ILE A 453 1.49 10.95 17.22
CA ILE A 453 0.81 10.94 15.94
C ILE A 453 0.10 9.59 15.77
N GLY A 454 -0.95 9.51 14.95
CA GLY A 454 -1.72 8.27 14.76
C GLY A 454 -0.99 7.19 13.97
N THR A 455 -1.65 6.05 13.79
CA THR A 455 -1.12 4.90 13.03
C THR A 455 -1.20 5.08 11.52
N SER A 456 -2.04 5.98 11.02
CA SER A 456 -2.20 6.33 9.61
C SER A 456 -1.49 7.64 9.30
N GLY A 457 -0.69 7.69 8.24
CA GLY A 457 0.05 8.88 7.85
C GLY A 457 1.49 8.55 7.51
N ALA A 458 1.68 7.61 6.59
CA ALA A 458 3.00 7.37 5.99
C ALA A 458 3.41 8.58 5.13
N GLU A 459 4.68 8.94 5.22
CA GLU A 459 5.29 9.97 4.39
C GLU A 459 6.23 9.33 3.37
N ILE A 460 6.26 9.88 2.15
CA ILE A 460 7.02 9.31 1.02
C ILE A 460 8.53 9.20 1.32
N GLY A 461 9.08 10.04 2.18
CA GLY A 461 10.51 9.97 2.56
C GLY A 461 10.89 8.75 3.40
N GLY A 462 9.93 8.12 4.09
CA GLY A 462 10.12 6.94 4.92
C GLY A 462 9.91 5.63 4.16
N ALA A 463 10.61 4.57 4.57
CA ALA A 463 10.34 3.23 4.10
C ALA A 463 9.04 2.71 4.74
N PHE A 464 8.06 2.35 3.92
CA PHE A 464 6.78 1.81 4.37
C PHE A 464 6.81 0.29 4.36
N GLY A 465 6.29 -0.33 5.41
CA GLY A 465 6.13 -1.78 5.49
C GLY A 465 6.03 -2.29 6.91
N GLY A 466 5.66 -3.56 7.04
CA GLY A 466 5.41 -4.23 8.30
C GLY A 466 6.25 -5.47 8.54
N GLU A 467 5.98 -6.08 9.67
CA GLU A 467 6.60 -7.30 10.19
C GLU A 467 5.54 -8.37 10.44
N LYS A 468 5.96 -9.59 10.79
CA LYS A 468 5.10 -10.72 11.11
C LYS A 468 4.12 -11.06 9.97
N GLU A 469 2.82 -11.26 10.26
CA GLU A 469 1.81 -11.59 9.24
C GLU A 469 1.41 -10.40 8.34
N THR A 470 1.94 -9.20 8.59
CA THR A 470 1.83 -8.10 7.63
C THR A 470 2.71 -8.33 6.40
N GLY A 471 3.65 -9.24 6.46
CA GLY A 471 4.50 -9.61 5.34
C GLY A 471 5.95 -9.19 5.54
N GLY A 472 6.55 -8.55 4.54
CA GLY A 472 7.95 -8.13 4.63
C GLY A 472 8.45 -7.46 3.37
N GLY A 473 9.55 -6.78 3.53
CA GLY A 473 10.08 -5.83 2.57
C GLY A 473 9.74 -4.40 2.97
N ARG A 474 10.06 -3.47 2.10
CA ARG A 474 9.69 -2.05 2.28
C ARG A 474 9.37 -1.43 0.93
N GLU A 475 8.39 -0.55 0.92
CA GLU A 475 7.97 0.25 -0.23
C GLU A 475 8.25 1.75 0.01
N SER A 476 7.96 2.58 -0.97
CA SER A 476 8.02 4.04 -0.89
C SER A 476 9.45 4.57 -0.72
N GLY A 477 9.78 5.26 0.39
CA GLY A 477 10.99 6.04 0.55
C GLY A 477 12.23 5.34 1.09
N SER A 478 13.15 6.13 1.59
CA SER A 478 14.42 5.69 2.18
C SER A 478 15.21 4.79 1.23
N ASP A 479 15.55 3.59 1.66
CA ASP A 479 16.31 2.60 0.89
C ASP A 479 15.44 1.50 0.25
N ALA A 480 14.11 1.68 0.20
CA ALA A 480 13.17 0.74 -0.42
C ALA A 480 13.53 0.41 -1.89
N TRP A 481 14.18 1.35 -2.61
CA TRP A 481 14.68 1.13 -3.96
C TRP A 481 15.60 -0.09 -4.11
N LYS A 482 16.26 -0.52 -3.04
CA LYS A 482 17.12 -1.72 -3.03
C LYS A 482 16.35 -3.01 -3.28
N ALA A 483 15.04 -3.03 -2.96
CA ALA A 483 14.17 -4.18 -3.26
C ALA A 483 14.05 -4.44 -4.77
N TYR A 484 14.12 -3.38 -5.58
CA TYR A 484 14.00 -3.43 -7.04
C TYR A 484 15.33 -3.68 -7.75
N MET A 485 16.42 -3.90 -7.01
CA MET A 485 17.74 -4.08 -7.60
C MET A 485 18.44 -5.32 -7.04
N ARG A 486 19.38 -5.85 -7.80
CA ARG A 486 20.32 -6.87 -7.32
C ARG A 486 21.65 -6.22 -6.96
N ARG A 487 22.13 -6.51 -5.77
CA ARG A 487 23.45 -6.10 -5.32
C ARG A 487 24.52 -7.03 -5.91
N GLN A 488 25.57 -6.47 -6.43
CA GLN A 488 26.73 -7.18 -6.96
C GLN A 488 28.00 -6.71 -6.26
N THR A 489 28.73 -7.63 -5.66
CA THR A 489 30.05 -7.35 -5.10
C THR A 489 31.10 -7.57 -6.18
N ASN A 490 31.98 -6.60 -6.36
CA ASN A 490 33.02 -6.60 -7.37
C ASN A 490 34.38 -6.47 -6.72
N THR A 491 35.38 -7.21 -7.21
CA THR A 491 36.78 -7.06 -6.86
C THR A 491 37.59 -6.87 -8.13
N LEU A 492 38.28 -5.76 -8.23
CA LEU A 492 39.15 -5.44 -9.36
C LEU A 492 40.62 -5.57 -8.91
N ASN A 493 41.40 -6.40 -9.60
CA ASN A 493 42.85 -6.44 -9.47
C ASN A 493 43.44 -5.49 -10.53
N TYR A 494 44.15 -4.44 -10.05
CA TYR A 494 44.89 -3.51 -10.92
C TYR A 494 46.40 -3.71 -10.82
N GLY A 495 46.84 -4.77 -10.12
CA GLY A 495 48.26 -5.20 -10.05
C GLY A 495 48.62 -6.20 -11.13
N THR A 496 49.88 -6.61 -11.10
CA THR A 496 50.46 -7.60 -12.04
C THR A 496 50.61 -8.99 -11.41
N THR A 497 50.23 -9.15 -10.15
CA THR A 497 50.29 -10.42 -9.42
C THR A 497 48.89 -10.86 -9.00
N LEU A 498 48.67 -12.20 -8.99
CA LEU A 498 47.43 -12.77 -8.48
C LEU A 498 47.73 -13.50 -7.15
N PRO A 499 47.47 -12.86 -6.01
CA PRO A 499 47.61 -13.51 -4.71
C PRO A 499 46.45 -14.50 -4.55
N LEU A 500 46.74 -15.79 -4.65
CA LEU A 500 45.77 -16.84 -4.43
C LEU A 500 45.45 -17.00 -2.95
N ALA A 501 44.19 -17.31 -2.64
CA ALA A 501 43.76 -17.56 -1.27
C ALA A 501 44.54 -18.75 -0.68
N GLN A 502 44.81 -18.68 0.65
CA GLN A 502 45.45 -19.76 1.42
C GLN A 502 46.89 -20.12 0.96
N GLY A 503 47.57 -19.22 0.22
CA GLY A 503 48.96 -19.41 -0.18
C GLY A 503 49.18 -20.51 -1.22
N ILE A 504 48.14 -20.96 -1.91
CA ILE A 504 48.23 -21.94 -2.99
C ILE A 504 49.07 -21.35 -4.13
N LYS A 505 50.07 -22.10 -4.61
CA LYS A 505 50.92 -21.76 -5.76
C LYS A 505 50.73 -22.80 -6.85
N PHE A 506 50.66 -22.36 -8.08
CA PHE A 506 50.74 -23.21 -9.26
C PHE A 506 52.08 -22.93 -9.96
N GLU A 507 52.83 -23.95 -10.25
CA GLU A 507 54.01 -23.88 -11.14
C GLU A 507 53.49 -24.02 -12.56
N ILE A 508 53.34 -22.90 -13.29
CA ILE A 508 52.89 -22.87 -14.68
C ILE A 508 54.04 -22.31 -15.51
#